data_6a28fa836e3e517b7cdf86b63dbce1c0
#
_entry.id   6a28fa836e3e517b7cdf86b63dbce1c0
#
_cell.length_a   1.000
_cell.length_b   1.000
_cell.length_c   1.000
_cell.angle_alpha   90.00
_cell.angle_beta   90.00
_cell.angle_gamma   90.00
#
_symmetry.space_group_name_H-M   'P 1'
#
loop_
_entity.id
_entity.type
_entity.pdbx_description
1 polymer ?
#
loop_
_entity_poly.entity_id
_entity_poly.type
_entity_poly.pdbx_seq_one_letter_code
_entity_poly.pdbx_strand_id
1 'polypeptide(L)'
;MYRALIVEDEPPILRKITSSLRAVSDAFDIEVAHDGQEAFEYLMNHPVDVVFTDIRMPIMDGLALSDKIRKLYPEICILIITGYYDYSYAKSAIQTGVFDYILKPLSSVEFRATIQRVEQHLDKQRSQRILQSLTNIASGQPNDDAEVFQNAGYQYLSAFLIVRNGYPYRFDESSTCEQIG
;
A
#
# COMPACT_ATOMS: atom_id res chain seq x y z
N MET A 1 -8.39 3.42 4.53
CA MET A 1 -7.42 2.67 5.35
C MET A 1 -6.51 1.91 4.40
N TYR A 2 -5.21 1.80 4.67
CA TYR A 2 -4.23 1.02 3.90
C TYR A 2 -3.99 -0.31 4.58
N ARG A 3 -3.85 -1.39 3.81
CA ARG A 3 -3.54 -2.72 4.34
C ARG A 3 -2.04 -2.88 4.45
N ALA A 4 -1.55 -3.05 5.67
CA ALA A 4 -0.14 -3.20 6.00
C ALA A 4 0.14 -4.64 6.46
N LEU A 5 1.13 -5.30 5.86
CA LEU A 5 1.63 -6.59 6.31
C LEU A 5 2.99 -6.39 6.97
N ILE A 6 3.11 -6.79 8.25
CA ILE A 6 4.38 -6.75 8.99
C ILE A 6 4.93 -8.16 9.09
N VAL A 7 6.17 -8.35 8.60
CA VAL A 7 6.83 -9.66 8.53
C VAL A 7 8.07 -9.65 9.40
N GLU A 8 8.04 -10.44 10.48
CA GLU A 8 9.08 -10.46 11.51
C GLU A 8 9.00 -11.78 12.29
N ASP A 9 10.09 -12.53 12.39
CA ASP A 9 10.12 -13.82 13.07
C ASP A 9 10.29 -13.73 14.59
N GLU A 10 10.77 -12.58 15.11
CA GLU A 10 10.91 -12.35 16.54
C GLU A 10 9.66 -11.69 17.15
N PRO A 11 8.84 -12.42 17.97
CA PRO A 11 7.58 -11.88 18.48
C PRO A 11 7.70 -10.59 19.30
N PRO A 12 8.80 -10.35 20.08
CA PRO A 12 8.97 -9.07 20.78
C PRO A 12 9.17 -7.90 19.81
N ILE A 13 9.91 -8.11 18.73
CA ILE A 13 10.18 -7.09 17.71
C ILE A 13 8.91 -6.82 16.90
N LEU A 14 8.20 -7.87 16.47
CA LEU A 14 6.92 -7.78 15.77
C LEU A 14 5.92 -6.93 16.56
N ARG A 15 5.76 -7.21 17.86
CA ARG A 15 4.89 -6.40 18.74
C ARG A 15 5.33 -4.95 18.82
N LYS A 16 6.64 -4.69 18.89
CA LYS A 16 7.18 -3.33 18.93
C LYS A 16 6.91 -2.56 17.64
N ILE A 17 7.12 -3.17 16.48
CA ILE A 17 6.84 -2.56 15.18
C ILE A 17 5.35 -2.25 15.07
N THR A 18 4.49 -3.23 15.35
CA THR A 18 3.03 -3.09 15.31
C THR A 18 2.53 -1.97 16.22
N SER A 19 3.00 -1.94 17.48
CA SER A 19 2.62 -0.89 18.43
C SER A 19 3.14 0.49 18.01
N SER A 20 4.35 0.56 17.45
CA SER A 20 4.92 1.81 16.94
C SER A 20 4.14 2.35 15.74
N LEU A 21 3.71 1.48 14.83
CA LEU A 21 2.91 1.87 13.67
C LEU A 21 1.55 2.41 14.11
N ARG A 22 0.84 1.71 15.01
CA ARG A 22 -0.44 2.18 15.58
C ARG A 22 -0.31 3.50 16.36
N ALA A 23 0.82 3.74 17.02
CA ALA A 23 1.06 4.99 17.75
C ALA A 23 1.37 6.18 16.84
N VAL A 24 1.79 5.93 15.60
CA VAL A 24 2.16 6.96 14.62
C VAL A 24 1.00 7.30 13.70
N SER A 25 0.19 6.31 13.33
CA SER A 25 -0.86 6.48 12.32
C SER A 25 -2.01 5.48 12.52
N ASP A 26 -3.24 5.97 12.36
CA ASP A 26 -4.46 5.17 12.32
C ASP A 26 -4.87 4.81 10.88
N ALA A 27 -4.03 5.15 9.88
CA ALA A 27 -4.35 4.92 8.47
C ALA A 27 -4.16 3.46 8.03
N PHE A 28 -3.57 2.60 8.89
CA PHE A 28 -3.19 1.24 8.54
C PHE A 28 -4.06 0.19 9.24
N ASP A 29 -4.60 -0.74 8.45
CA ASP A 29 -5.09 -2.03 8.90
C ASP A 29 -3.92 -3.02 8.86
N ILE A 30 -3.57 -3.61 10.01
CA ILE A 30 -2.28 -4.29 10.20
C ILE A 30 -2.51 -5.78 10.36
N GLU A 31 -1.94 -6.53 9.42
CA GLU A 31 -1.77 -7.98 9.47
C GLU A 31 -0.31 -8.33 9.71
N VAL A 32 -0.05 -9.55 10.16
CA VAL A 32 1.29 -10.01 10.53
C VAL A 32 1.61 -11.38 9.93
N ALA A 33 2.89 -11.58 9.63
CA ALA A 33 3.45 -12.86 9.25
C ALA A 33 4.80 -13.07 9.96
N HIS A 34 5.20 -14.33 10.15
CA HIS A 34 6.38 -14.68 10.95
C HIS A 34 7.59 -15.09 10.10
N ASP A 35 7.41 -15.20 8.80
CA ASP A 35 8.48 -15.41 7.82
C ASP A 35 8.03 -14.98 6.43
N GLY A 36 8.97 -14.94 5.49
CA GLY A 36 8.68 -14.50 4.12
C GLY A 36 7.79 -15.47 3.34
N GLN A 37 7.75 -16.75 3.70
CA GLN A 37 6.88 -17.73 3.02
C GLN A 37 5.42 -17.53 3.44
N GLU A 38 5.16 -17.40 4.75
CA GLU A 38 3.83 -17.07 5.28
C GLU A 38 3.32 -15.74 4.69
N ALA A 39 4.19 -14.72 4.64
CA ALA A 39 3.88 -13.43 4.04
C ALA A 39 3.49 -13.56 2.57
N PHE A 40 4.25 -14.33 1.79
CA PHE A 40 3.98 -14.53 0.37
C PHE A 40 2.66 -15.29 0.14
N GLU A 41 2.35 -16.31 0.94
CA GLU A 41 1.08 -17.03 0.90
C GLU A 41 -0.11 -16.12 1.26
N TYR A 42 0.07 -15.22 2.22
CA TYR A 42 -0.93 -14.20 2.55
C TYR A 42 -1.19 -13.28 1.35
N LEU A 43 -0.14 -12.76 0.71
CA LEU A 43 -0.23 -11.88 -0.44
C LEU A 43 -0.94 -12.48 -1.66
N MET A 44 -0.87 -13.79 -1.85
CA MET A 44 -1.59 -14.47 -2.94
C MET A 44 -3.12 -14.42 -2.77
N ASN A 45 -3.61 -14.25 -1.54
CA ASN A 45 -5.04 -14.37 -1.23
C ASN A 45 -5.65 -13.05 -0.71
N HIS A 46 -4.82 -12.07 -0.37
CA HIS A 46 -5.26 -10.82 0.24
C HIS A 46 -4.56 -9.63 -0.41
N PRO A 47 -5.29 -8.55 -0.73
CA PRO A 47 -4.68 -7.33 -1.19
C PRO A 47 -3.91 -6.64 -0.06
N VAL A 48 -2.71 -6.15 -0.36
CA VAL A 48 -1.83 -5.43 0.58
C VAL A 48 -1.29 -4.19 -0.13
N ASP A 49 -1.23 -3.07 0.57
CA ASP A 49 -0.71 -1.81 0.04
C ASP A 49 0.77 -1.61 0.39
N VAL A 50 1.17 -2.07 1.59
CA VAL A 50 2.56 -1.94 2.08
C VAL A 50 3.00 -3.15 2.87
N VAL A 51 4.24 -3.58 2.64
CA VAL A 51 4.90 -4.65 3.38
C VAL A 51 6.08 -4.06 4.16
N PHE A 52 6.10 -4.30 5.46
CA PHE A 52 7.24 -4.05 6.35
C PHE A 52 7.91 -5.39 6.64
N THR A 53 9.15 -5.59 6.25
CA THR A 53 9.81 -6.89 6.43
C THR A 53 11.18 -6.75 7.07
N ASP A 54 11.51 -7.66 8.01
CA ASP A 54 12.92 -7.88 8.36
C ASP A 54 13.65 -8.53 7.18
N ILE A 55 14.96 -8.40 7.17
CA ILE A 55 15.82 -9.11 6.21
C ILE A 55 16.00 -10.55 6.66
N ARG A 56 16.39 -10.77 7.92
CA ARG A 56 16.78 -12.10 8.40
C ARG A 56 15.63 -12.83 9.05
N MET A 57 15.06 -13.74 8.29
CA MET A 57 13.98 -14.60 8.76
C MET A 57 14.22 -16.03 8.27
N PRO A 58 13.72 -17.06 8.98
CA PRO A 58 13.77 -18.44 8.53
C PRO A 58 12.95 -18.64 7.26
N ILE A 59 13.15 -19.79 6.60
CA ILE A 59 12.39 -20.26 5.43
C ILE A 59 12.60 -19.38 4.20
N MET A 60 12.12 -18.14 4.24
CA MET A 60 12.32 -17.13 3.21
C MET A 60 12.71 -15.81 3.85
N ASP A 61 13.87 -15.28 3.50
CA ASP A 61 14.33 -13.98 3.96
C ASP A 61 13.59 -12.81 3.29
N GLY A 62 13.71 -11.62 3.91
CA GLY A 62 12.99 -10.43 3.43
C GLY A 62 13.46 -9.92 2.07
N LEU A 63 14.69 -10.23 1.64
CA LEU A 63 15.18 -9.85 0.31
C LEU A 63 14.57 -10.75 -0.77
N ALA A 64 14.52 -12.06 -0.51
CA ALA A 64 13.84 -13.02 -1.41
C ALA A 64 12.35 -12.73 -1.50
N LEU A 65 11.69 -12.38 -0.38
CA LEU A 65 10.31 -11.92 -0.36
C LEU A 65 10.15 -10.66 -1.20
N SER A 66 10.99 -9.64 -1.01
CA SER A 66 10.95 -8.38 -1.75
C SER A 66 11.10 -8.57 -3.26
N ASP A 67 12.01 -9.45 -3.68
CA ASP A 67 12.20 -9.79 -5.10
C ASP A 67 10.96 -10.45 -5.71
N LYS A 68 10.31 -11.37 -4.99
CA LYS A 68 9.05 -11.98 -5.43
C LYS A 68 7.92 -10.96 -5.52
N ILE A 69 7.75 -10.11 -4.50
CA ILE A 69 6.73 -9.06 -4.48
C ILE A 69 6.93 -8.14 -5.68
N ARG A 70 8.15 -7.69 -5.94
CA ARG A 70 8.46 -6.81 -7.06
C ARG A 70 8.08 -7.37 -8.42
N LYS A 71 8.27 -8.67 -8.60
CA LYS A 71 7.96 -9.35 -9.87
C LYS A 71 6.47 -9.54 -10.10
N LEU A 72 5.71 -9.79 -9.05
CA LEU A 72 4.31 -10.19 -9.14
C LEU A 72 3.33 -9.06 -8.75
N TYR A 73 3.74 -8.17 -7.85
CA TYR A 73 2.93 -7.10 -7.26
C TYR A 73 3.74 -5.78 -7.21
N PRO A 74 4.16 -5.23 -8.37
CA PRO A 74 5.06 -4.08 -8.44
C PRO A 74 4.51 -2.81 -7.77
N GLU A 75 3.21 -2.75 -7.52
CA GLU A 75 2.51 -1.64 -6.86
C GLU A 75 2.64 -1.67 -5.34
N ILE A 76 2.98 -2.81 -4.74
CA ILE A 76 3.13 -2.90 -3.28
C ILE A 76 4.35 -2.10 -2.84
N CYS A 77 4.13 -1.20 -1.87
CA CYS A 77 5.20 -0.47 -1.21
C CYS A 77 5.97 -1.40 -0.28
N ILE A 78 7.30 -1.52 -0.41
CA ILE A 78 8.12 -2.39 0.43
C ILE A 78 9.04 -1.55 1.29
N LEU A 79 8.97 -1.75 2.61
CA LEU A 79 9.85 -1.12 3.59
C LEU A 79 10.63 -2.20 4.34
N ILE A 80 11.95 -2.10 4.34
CA ILE A 80 12.82 -3.02 5.08
C ILE A 80 13.11 -2.47 6.46
N ILE A 81 13.02 -3.32 7.50
CA ILE A 81 13.40 -3.01 8.87
C ILE A 81 14.54 -3.95 9.27
N THR A 82 15.76 -3.45 9.45
CA THR A 82 16.96 -4.27 9.58
C THR A 82 17.85 -3.87 10.75
N GLY A 83 18.63 -4.81 11.26
CA GLY A 83 19.67 -4.55 12.27
C GLY A 83 20.94 -3.93 11.71
N TYR A 84 21.77 -3.37 12.59
CA TYR A 84 23.03 -2.68 12.24
C TYR A 84 23.99 -3.50 11.38
N TYR A 85 23.97 -4.83 11.51
CA TYR A 85 24.91 -5.72 10.80
C TYR A 85 24.52 -5.97 9.34
N ASP A 86 23.34 -5.55 8.92
CA ASP A 86 22.80 -5.83 7.60
C ASP A 86 22.86 -4.65 6.63
N TYR A 87 23.65 -3.59 6.99
CA TYR A 87 23.79 -2.39 6.14
C TYR A 87 24.28 -2.70 4.72
N SER A 88 25.12 -3.72 4.54
CA SER A 88 25.53 -4.17 3.21
C SER A 88 24.37 -4.72 2.37
N TYR A 89 23.37 -5.33 3.02
CA TYR A 89 22.14 -5.83 2.39
C TYR A 89 21.15 -4.69 2.10
N ALA A 90 21.08 -3.68 2.97
CA ALA A 90 20.26 -2.50 2.72
C ALA A 90 20.65 -1.79 1.41
N LYS A 91 21.96 -1.74 1.09
CA LYS A 91 22.45 -1.21 -0.19
C LYS A 91 22.00 -2.06 -1.38
N SER A 92 21.98 -3.38 -1.24
CA SER A 92 21.45 -4.29 -2.26
C SER A 92 19.93 -4.17 -2.39
N ALA A 93 19.21 -3.98 -1.29
CA ALA A 93 17.76 -3.78 -1.27
C ALA A 93 17.33 -2.50 -2.01
N ILE A 94 18.11 -1.42 -1.91
CA ILE A 94 17.86 -0.20 -2.69
C ILE A 94 17.97 -0.50 -4.20
N GLN A 95 18.86 -1.38 -4.63
CA GLN A 95 18.97 -1.83 -6.02
C GLN A 95 17.79 -2.72 -6.46
N THR A 96 17.12 -3.40 -5.52
CA THR A 96 15.91 -4.20 -5.79
C THR A 96 14.63 -3.36 -5.82
N GLY A 97 14.73 -2.05 -5.60
CA GLY A 97 13.60 -1.13 -5.75
C GLY A 97 12.64 -1.13 -4.57
N VAL A 98 13.09 -1.42 -3.35
CA VAL A 98 12.30 -1.16 -2.13
C VAL A 98 12.11 0.35 -1.96
N PHE A 99 11.02 0.73 -1.31
CA PHE A 99 10.67 2.14 -1.11
C PHE A 99 11.63 2.84 -0.15
N ASP A 100 11.94 2.18 0.98
CA ASP A 100 12.84 2.72 2.00
C ASP A 100 13.31 1.61 2.95
N TYR A 101 14.22 1.94 3.86
CA TYR A 101 14.65 1.04 4.93
C TYR A 101 14.76 1.78 6.27
N ILE A 102 14.57 1.06 7.38
CA ILE A 102 14.71 1.57 8.75
C ILE A 102 15.68 0.68 9.51
N LEU A 103 16.59 1.32 10.25
CA LEU A 103 17.53 0.61 11.10
C LEU A 103 16.92 0.30 12.47
N LYS A 104 17.13 -0.90 12.96
CA LYS A 104 16.90 -1.28 14.37
C LYS A 104 18.09 -0.81 15.22
N PRO A 105 17.89 -0.21 16.43
CA PRO A 105 16.63 -0.01 17.11
C PRO A 105 15.81 1.14 16.51
N LEU A 106 14.48 0.96 16.46
CA LEU A 106 13.56 1.93 15.87
C LEU A 106 13.61 3.28 16.61
N SER A 107 14.13 4.30 15.97
CA SER A 107 14.00 5.69 16.40
C SER A 107 12.58 6.18 16.15
N SER A 108 11.87 6.65 17.18
CA SER A 108 10.49 7.13 17.05
C SER A 108 10.37 8.30 16.06
N VAL A 109 11.39 9.14 15.95
CA VAL A 109 11.42 10.29 15.04
C VAL A 109 11.58 9.82 13.60
N GLU A 110 12.57 8.96 13.33
CA GLU A 110 12.81 8.40 12.00
C GLU A 110 11.63 7.54 11.53
N PHE A 111 11.11 6.68 12.42
CA PHE A 111 9.98 5.84 12.10
C PHE A 111 8.76 6.67 11.68
N ARG A 112 8.41 7.71 12.46
CA ARG A 112 7.32 8.63 12.12
C ARG A 112 7.54 9.31 10.77
N ALA A 113 8.74 9.83 10.52
CA ALA A 113 9.07 10.50 9.25
C ALA A 113 8.96 9.53 8.06
N THR A 114 9.38 8.28 8.22
CA THR A 114 9.29 7.26 7.18
C THR A 114 7.83 6.87 6.92
N ILE A 115 7.03 6.66 7.97
CA ILE A 115 5.60 6.35 7.82
C ILE A 115 4.86 7.48 7.08
N GLN A 116 5.15 8.74 7.39
CA GLN A 116 4.58 9.88 6.64
C GLN A 116 4.94 9.83 5.15
N ARG A 117 6.18 9.45 4.79
CA ARG A 117 6.57 9.28 3.37
C ARG A 117 5.83 8.12 2.71
N VAL A 118 5.64 7.01 3.44
CA VAL A 118 4.84 5.86 2.97
C VAL A 118 3.41 6.29 2.68
N GLU A 119 2.74 6.97 3.62
CA GLU A 119 1.38 7.47 3.44
C GLU A 119 1.25 8.38 2.21
N GLN A 120 2.14 9.36 2.07
CA GLN A 120 2.16 10.25 0.90
C GLN A 120 2.35 9.49 -0.41
N HIS A 121 3.18 8.45 -0.41
CA HIS A 121 3.39 7.60 -1.57
C HIS A 121 2.12 6.82 -1.93
N LEU A 122 1.48 6.18 -0.94
CA LEU A 122 0.24 5.42 -1.12
C LEU A 122 -0.91 6.32 -1.58
N ASP A 123 -1.05 7.52 -1.00
CA ASP A 123 -2.05 8.50 -1.42
C ASP A 123 -1.85 8.91 -2.89
N LYS A 124 -0.60 9.14 -3.29
CA LYS A 124 -0.27 9.46 -4.69
C LYS A 124 -0.59 8.30 -5.63
N GLN A 125 -0.22 7.08 -5.27
CA GLN A 125 -0.55 5.89 -6.06
C GLN A 125 -2.07 5.72 -6.21
N ARG A 126 -2.82 5.87 -5.09
CA ARG A 126 -4.27 5.79 -5.09
C ARG A 126 -4.90 6.84 -6.02
N SER A 127 -4.44 8.08 -5.92
CA SER A 127 -4.92 9.17 -6.78
C SER A 127 -4.63 8.91 -8.26
N GLN A 128 -3.46 8.37 -8.57
CA GLN A 128 -3.10 7.99 -9.96
C GLN A 128 -3.98 6.86 -10.50
N ARG A 129 -4.25 5.83 -9.70
CA ARG A 129 -5.17 4.73 -10.10
C ARG A 129 -6.57 5.27 -10.37
N ILE A 130 -7.10 6.13 -9.51
CA ILE A 130 -8.41 6.76 -9.70
C ILE A 130 -8.45 7.57 -11.00
N LEU A 131 -7.44 8.41 -11.24
CA LEU A 131 -7.34 9.20 -12.47
C LEU A 131 -7.27 8.31 -13.72
N GLN A 132 -6.50 7.24 -13.68
CA GLN A 132 -6.39 6.28 -14.79
C GLN A 132 -7.74 5.60 -15.07
N SER A 133 -8.42 5.13 -14.02
CA SER A 133 -9.74 4.52 -14.15
C SER A 133 -10.77 5.49 -14.72
N LEU A 134 -10.75 6.76 -14.28
CA LEU A 134 -11.60 7.80 -14.84
C LEU A 134 -11.33 8.05 -16.33
N THR A 135 -10.05 8.07 -16.71
CA THR A 135 -9.64 8.26 -18.12
C THR A 135 -10.09 7.08 -18.99
N ASN A 136 -9.94 5.85 -18.50
CA ASN A 136 -10.36 4.64 -19.20
C ASN A 136 -11.88 4.66 -19.45
N ILE A 137 -12.68 5.02 -18.45
CA ILE A 137 -14.13 5.13 -18.60
C ILE A 137 -14.51 6.23 -19.59
N ALA A 138 -13.86 7.40 -19.51
CA ALA A 138 -14.11 8.51 -20.44
C ALA A 138 -13.79 8.14 -21.89
N SER A 139 -12.80 7.28 -22.11
CA SER A 139 -12.41 6.78 -23.45
C SER A 139 -13.23 5.55 -23.93
N GLY A 140 -14.19 5.07 -23.11
CA GLY A 140 -15.04 3.93 -23.45
C GLY A 140 -14.32 2.59 -23.37
N GLN A 141 -13.17 2.51 -22.72
CA GLN A 141 -12.47 1.26 -22.47
C GLN A 141 -13.12 0.49 -21.32
N PRO A 142 -13.19 -0.85 -21.39
CA PRO A 142 -13.69 -1.65 -20.29
C PRO A 142 -12.82 -1.43 -19.05
N ASN A 143 -13.47 -1.18 -17.92
CA ASN A 143 -12.80 -0.94 -16.67
C ASN A 143 -13.29 -1.98 -15.64
N ASP A 144 -12.38 -2.88 -15.24
CA ASP A 144 -12.64 -3.88 -14.20
C ASP A 144 -12.46 -3.29 -12.76
N ASP A 145 -12.18 -1.98 -12.66
CA ASP A 145 -11.81 -1.33 -11.40
C ASP A 145 -13.01 -0.91 -10.53
N ALA A 146 -14.08 -1.67 -10.47
CA ALA A 146 -15.20 -1.38 -9.55
C ALA A 146 -14.75 -1.21 -8.07
N GLU A 147 -13.70 -1.94 -7.66
CA GLU A 147 -13.11 -1.81 -6.33
C GLU A 147 -12.41 -0.46 -6.09
N VAL A 148 -11.83 0.15 -7.12
CA VAL A 148 -11.14 1.45 -6.99
C VAL A 148 -12.13 2.52 -6.53
N PHE A 149 -13.37 2.47 -7.00
CA PHE A 149 -14.41 3.44 -6.66
C PHE A 149 -15.07 3.16 -5.31
N GLN A 150 -15.25 1.90 -4.94
CA GLN A 150 -15.77 1.53 -3.61
C GLN A 150 -14.83 2.00 -2.49
N ASN A 151 -13.52 1.93 -2.71
CA ASN A 151 -12.52 2.36 -1.75
C ASN A 151 -12.24 3.86 -1.74
N ALA A 152 -12.61 4.61 -2.80
CA ALA A 152 -12.36 6.05 -2.91
C ALA A 152 -13.29 6.92 -2.07
N GLY A 153 -14.41 6.36 -1.58
CA GLY A 153 -15.45 7.12 -0.87
C GLY A 153 -16.19 8.11 -1.80
N TYR A 154 -17.34 8.60 -1.33
CA TYR A 154 -18.24 9.48 -2.09
C TYR A 154 -17.64 10.80 -2.57
N GLN A 155 -16.46 11.20 -2.11
CA GLN A 155 -15.81 12.46 -2.49
C GLN A 155 -15.42 12.55 -3.97
N TYR A 156 -15.30 11.43 -4.68
CA TYR A 156 -14.88 11.39 -6.09
C TYR A 156 -16.03 11.11 -7.06
N LEU A 157 -17.18 10.69 -6.60
CA LEU A 157 -18.36 10.49 -7.46
C LEU A 157 -18.87 11.78 -8.12
N SER A 158 -18.64 12.92 -7.50
CA SER A 158 -19.03 14.24 -8.06
C SER A 158 -18.22 14.62 -9.32
N ALA A 159 -17.03 14.05 -9.53
CA ALA A 159 -16.20 14.31 -10.70
C ALA A 159 -16.59 13.48 -11.93
N PHE A 160 -17.41 12.43 -11.75
CA PHE A 160 -17.64 11.40 -12.76
C PHE A 160 -18.62 11.76 -13.87
N LEU A 161 -19.42 12.79 -13.73
CA LEU A 161 -20.58 13.08 -14.59
C LEU A 161 -20.32 14.11 -15.70
N ILE A 162 -19.09 14.56 -15.90
CA ILE A 162 -18.85 15.71 -16.78
C ILE A 162 -18.52 15.34 -18.24
N VAL A 163 -18.26 14.08 -18.61
CA VAL A 163 -17.60 13.82 -19.93
C VAL A 163 -18.37 12.89 -20.87
N ARG A 164 -19.65 12.69 -20.72
CA ARG A 164 -20.41 12.06 -21.80
C ARG A 164 -21.14 13.14 -22.63
N ASN A 165 -20.60 13.49 -23.81
CA ASN A 165 -21.16 14.41 -24.82
C ASN A 165 -20.82 15.90 -24.75
N GLY A 166 -19.72 16.33 -24.13
CA GLY A 166 -19.23 17.72 -24.33
C GLY A 166 -20.10 18.83 -23.78
N TYR A 167 -21.08 18.54 -22.92
CA TYR A 167 -21.92 19.52 -22.27
C TYR A 167 -21.80 19.42 -20.75
N PRO A 168 -21.65 20.56 -20.03
CA PRO A 168 -21.63 20.57 -18.58
C PRO A 168 -23.05 20.30 -18.05
N TYR A 169 -23.25 19.15 -17.41
CA TYR A 169 -24.45 18.92 -16.60
C TYR A 169 -24.32 19.64 -15.25
N ARG A 170 -25.30 20.53 -14.97
CA ARG A 170 -25.49 21.03 -13.60
C ARG A 170 -26.25 19.98 -12.81
N PHE A 171 -25.67 19.54 -11.71
CA PHE A 171 -26.37 18.75 -10.70
C PHE A 171 -27.34 19.65 -9.95
N ASP A 172 -28.59 19.24 -9.90
CA ASP A 172 -29.56 19.70 -8.91
C ASP A 172 -29.51 18.73 -7.74
N GLU A 173 -29.28 19.21 -6.52
CA GLU A 173 -29.12 18.43 -5.29
C GLU A 173 -30.35 17.59 -4.90
N SER A 174 -31.41 17.63 -5.67
CA SER A 174 -32.66 16.92 -5.43
C SER A 174 -32.84 15.60 -6.19
N SER A 175 -31.90 15.20 -7.04
CA SER A 175 -32.01 13.99 -7.86
C SER A 175 -31.43 12.78 -7.14
N THR A 176 -32.29 12.04 -6.46
CA THR A 176 -32.01 10.67 -5.98
C THR A 176 -31.65 9.77 -7.14
N CYS A 177 -30.70 8.88 -6.90
CA CYS A 177 -30.11 7.89 -7.79
C CYS A 177 -31.09 6.75 -8.16
N GLU A 178 -32.19 7.06 -8.85
CA GLU A 178 -33.19 6.09 -9.30
C GLU A 178 -33.47 6.22 -10.79
N GLN A 179 -32.51 6.07 -11.63
CA GLN A 179 -32.72 5.70 -13.05
C GLN A 179 -31.36 5.47 -13.75
N ILE A 180 -30.79 4.28 -13.55
CA ILE A 180 -29.95 3.67 -14.57
C ILE A 180 -30.53 2.28 -14.77
N GLY A 181 -31.43 2.16 -15.76
CA GLY A 181 -31.83 0.92 -16.38
C GLY A 181 -30.98 0.69 -17.62
#